data_dd447b99af99ce6228c4e57087a3813a
#
_entry.id   dd447b99af99ce6228c4e57087a3813a
#
_cell.length_a   1.000
_cell.length_b   1.000
_cell.length_c   1.000
_cell.angle_alpha   90.00
_cell.angle_beta   90.00
_cell.angle_gamma   90.00
#
_symmetry.space_group_name_H-M   'P 1'
#
loop_
_entity.id
_entity.type
_entity.pdbx_description
1 polymer ?
#
loop_
_entity_poly.entity_id
_entity_poly.type
_entity_poly.pdbx_seq_one_letter_code
_entity_poly.pdbx_strand_id
1 'polypeptide(L)'
;MHDDQILLTWVPRLRRYARALAGNRDDADDLVQDTLERAWSRASLWRGSGEVRDLRAWLFSVMHNLHVDGIRQPKLATVLMDDDTPEVAVAPTQGERLAVIDLQGALDLLPIEQKEIVLLVALEDMSYADVSVTLAIPIGTVMSRLSRGRERLRALMEGRDEPVRLKVVK
;
A
#
# COMPACT_ATOMS: atom_id res chain seq x y z
N MET A 1 3.58 29.09 3.78
CA MET A 1 4.04 28.45 5.03
C MET A 1 3.01 27.50 5.65
N HIS A 2 1.70 27.67 5.38
CA HIS A 2 0.63 26.78 5.89
C HIS A 2 0.49 25.47 5.10
N ASP A 3 0.81 25.49 3.83
CA ASP A 3 0.51 24.37 2.91
C ASP A 3 1.49 23.20 3.08
N ASP A 4 2.71 23.49 3.49
CA ASP A 4 3.74 22.48 3.76
C ASP A 4 3.38 21.64 4.99
N GLN A 5 2.73 22.27 5.97
CA GLN A 5 2.21 21.58 7.15
C GLN A 5 1.07 20.62 6.81
N ILE A 6 0.27 20.93 5.78
CA ILE A 6 -0.83 20.06 5.36
C ILE A 6 -0.29 18.72 4.84
N LEU A 7 0.74 18.72 3.99
CA LEU A 7 1.37 17.48 3.52
C LEU A 7 1.95 16.66 4.66
N LEU A 8 2.58 17.32 5.64
CA LEU A 8 3.15 16.63 6.80
C LEU A 8 2.10 15.87 7.62
N THR A 9 0.85 16.37 7.67
CA THR A 9 -0.24 15.66 8.37
C THR A 9 -0.58 14.32 7.73
N TRP A 10 -0.29 14.15 6.42
CA TRP A 10 -0.56 12.92 5.68
C TRP A 10 0.57 11.88 5.80
N VAL A 11 1.77 12.27 6.19
CA VAL A 11 2.94 11.38 6.26
C VAL A 11 2.68 10.09 7.07
N PRO A 12 2.07 10.14 8.27
CA PRO A 12 1.81 8.91 9.04
C PRO A 12 0.87 7.94 8.31
N ARG A 13 -0.16 8.47 7.64
CA ARG A 13 -1.12 7.66 6.87
C ARG A 13 -0.47 7.06 5.63
N LEU A 14 0.26 7.86 4.87
CA LEU A 14 1.00 7.41 3.68
C LEU A 14 2.01 6.31 4.05
N ARG A 15 2.76 6.47 5.16
CA ARG A 15 3.70 5.45 5.64
C ARG A 15 3.00 4.15 6.03
N ARG A 16 1.89 4.23 6.77
CA ARG A 16 1.13 3.04 7.16
C ARG A 16 0.66 2.26 5.94
N TYR A 17 0.07 2.96 4.98
CA TYR A 17 -0.41 2.36 3.74
C TYR A 17 0.75 1.79 2.89
N ALA A 18 1.82 2.56 2.69
CA ALA A 18 2.98 2.13 1.92
C ALA A 18 3.64 0.87 2.50
N ARG A 19 3.75 0.77 3.83
CA ARG A 19 4.29 -0.42 4.50
C ARG A 19 3.44 -1.66 4.26
N ALA A 20 2.14 -1.54 4.38
CA ALA A 20 1.22 -2.64 4.08
C ALA A 20 1.24 -3.02 2.60
N LEU A 21 1.42 -2.04 1.71
CA LEU A 21 1.43 -2.24 0.26
C LEU A 21 2.74 -2.88 -0.23
N ALA A 22 3.88 -2.32 0.14
CA ALA A 22 5.20 -2.74 -0.33
C ALA A 22 5.72 -4.01 0.38
N GLY A 23 5.26 -4.27 1.61
CA GLY A 23 5.65 -5.44 2.38
C GLY A 23 7.02 -5.33 3.06
N ASN A 24 7.84 -4.34 2.72
CA ASN A 24 9.12 -4.06 3.37
C ASN A 24 9.28 -2.56 3.63
N ARG A 25 10.20 -2.23 4.55
CA ARG A 25 10.36 -0.86 5.05
C ARG A 25 11.01 0.07 4.01
N ASP A 26 12.03 -0.39 3.34
CA ASP A 26 12.83 0.44 2.43
C ASP A 26 12.03 0.86 1.20
N ASP A 27 11.37 -0.08 0.54
CA ASP A 27 10.50 0.22 -0.59
C ASP A 27 9.31 1.11 -0.15
N ALA A 28 8.79 0.93 1.07
CA ALA A 28 7.73 1.77 1.61
C ALA A 28 8.19 3.20 1.87
N ASP A 29 9.36 3.38 2.47
CA ASP A 29 9.90 4.71 2.77
C ASP A 29 10.26 5.44 1.46
N ASP A 30 10.83 4.76 0.46
CA ASP A 30 11.08 5.30 -0.88
C ASP A 30 9.78 5.74 -1.56
N LEU A 31 8.75 4.89 -1.51
CA LEU A 31 7.45 5.21 -2.11
C LEU A 31 6.79 6.43 -1.45
N VAL A 32 6.91 6.58 -0.13
CA VAL A 32 6.43 7.76 0.58
C VAL A 32 7.21 9.01 0.17
N GLN A 33 8.53 8.92 0.11
CA GLN A 33 9.39 10.04 -0.30
C GLN A 33 9.03 10.49 -1.71
N ASP A 34 8.98 9.59 -2.68
CA ASP A 34 8.64 9.88 -4.08
C ASP A 34 7.23 10.50 -4.19
N THR A 35 6.29 10.01 -3.37
CA THR A 35 4.93 10.57 -3.32
C THR A 35 4.93 12.01 -2.85
N LEU A 36 5.67 12.31 -1.78
CA LEU A 36 5.79 13.66 -1.24
C LEU A 36 6.53 14.61 -2.19
N GLU A 37 7.61 14.16 -2.82
CA GLU A 37 8.34 14.95 -3.82
C GLU A 37 7.45 15.27 -5.03
N ARG A 38 6.68 14.28 -5.51
CA ARG A 38 5.72 14.49 -6.58
C ARG A 38 4.59 15.43 -6.18
N ALA A 39 4.10 15.30 -4.96
CA ALA A 39 3.07 16.19 -4.43
C ALA A 39 3.59 17.63 -4.31
N TRP A 40 4.82 17.78 -3.85
CA TRP A 40 5.48 19.09 -3.73
C TRP A 40 5.71 19.75 -5.09
N SER A 41 6.26 19.02 -6.04
CA SER A 41 6.51 19.52 -7.40
C SER A 41 5.24 19.94 -8.15
N ARG A 42 4.07 19.41 -7.73
CA ARG A 42 2.76 19.74 -8.29
C ARG A 42 1.88 20.54 -7.32
N ALA A 43 2.52 21.30 -6.44
CA ALA A 43 1.82 22.06 -5.41
C ALA A 43 0.76 23.04 -5.96
N SER A 44 0.95 23.55 -7.17
CA SER A 44 -0.02 24.42 -7.84
C SER A 44 -1.37 23.74 -8.08
N LEU A 45 -1.44 22.42 -8.22
CA LEU A 45 -2.67 21.67 -8.46
C LEU A 45 -3.57 21.57 -7.22
N TRP A 46 -2.97 21.54 -6.02
CA TRP A 46 -3.71 21.38 -4.78
C TRP A 46 -3.65 22.61 -3.86
N ARG A 47 -2.78 23.61 -4.17
CA ARG A 47 -2.71 24.89 -3.48
C ARG A 47 -3.64 25.90 -4.15
N GLY A 48 -4.83 26.07 -3.57
CA GLY A 48 -5.69 27.20 -3.92
C GLY A 48 -6.32 27.25 -5.32
N SER A 49 -5.92 26.39 -6.25
CA SER A 49 -6.44 26.39 -7.63
C SER A 49 -7.81 25.71 -7.77
N GLY A 50 -8.25 24.95 -6.75
CA GLY A 50 -9.50 24.20 -6.76
C GLY A 50 -9.53 23.00 -7.71
N GLU A 51 -8.41 22.67 -8.37
CA GLU A 51 -8.32 21.51 -9.27
C GLU A 51 -8.38 20.20 -8.49
N VAL A 52 -7.70 20.14 -7.32
CA VAL A 52 -7.74 19.00 -6.42
C VAL A 52 -8.73 19.27 -5.30
N ARG A 53 -9.92 18.71 -5.42
CA ARG A 53 -10.98 18.84 -4.40
C ARG A 53 -10.76 17.97 -3.18
N ASP A 54 -10.11 16.83 -3.34
CA ASP A 54 -9.78 15.88 -2.27
C ASP A 54 -8.28 15.55 -2.32
N LEU A 55 -7.51 16.21 -1.46
CA LEU A 55 -6.06 16.00 -1.35
C LEU A 55 -5.72 14.56 -0.94
N ARG A 56 -6.57 13.91 -0.13
CA ARG A 56 -6.38 12.51 0.25
C ARG A 56 -6.42 11.61 -0.97
N ALA A 57 -7.53 11.64 -1.71
CA ALA A 57 -7.70 10.81 -2.91
C ALA A 57 -6.58 11.06 -3.92
N TRP A 58 -6.17 12.31 -4.08
CA TRP A 58 -5.09 12.68 -4.99
C TRP A 58 -3.71 12.15 -4.54
N LEU A 59 -3.36 12.25 -3.25
CA LEU A 59 -2.09 11.72 -2.73
C LEU A 59 -2.00 10.19 -2.90
N PHE A 60 -3.07 9.47 -2.59
CA PHE A 60 -3.10 8.03 -2.80
C PHE A 60 -3.11 7.64 -4.28
N SER A 61 -3.70 8.45 -5.16
CA SER A 61 -3.59 8.29 -6.62
C SER A 61 -2.15 8.47 -7.10
N VAL A 62 -1.43 9.47 -6.59
CA VAL A 62 -0.01 9.66 -6.90
C VAL A 62 0.81 8.45 -6.44
N MET A 63 0.58 7.99 -5.21
CA MET A 63 1.28 6.83 -4.66
C MET A 63 0.99 5.55 -5.46
N HIS A 64 -0.26 5.32 -5.85
CA HIS A 64 -0.65 4.20 -6.71
C HIS A 64 0.13 4.21 -8.04
N ASN A 65 0.14 5.35 -8.74
CA ASN A 65 0.83 5.47 -10.02
C ASN A 65 2.34 5.21 -9.87
N LEU A 66 2.98 5.76 -8.85
CA LEU A 66 4.40 5.52 -8.57
C LEU A 66 4.69 4.05 -8.26
N HIS A 67 3.82 3.41 -7.48
CA HIS A 67 3.97 1.99 -7.15
C HIS A 67 3.83 1.10 -8.38
N VAL A 68 2.82 1.34 -9.22
CA VAL A 68 2.61 0.60 -10.47
C VAL A 68 3.78 0.81 -11.45
N ASP A 69 4.27 2.03 -11.58
CA ASP A 69 5.41 2.34 -12.43
C ASP A 69 6.69 1.65 -11.91
N GLY A 70 6.89 1.63 -10.59
CA GLY A 70 8.01 0.93 -9.95
C GLY A 70 8.00 -0.59 -10.17
N ILE A 71 6.82 -1.21 -10.18
CA ILE A 71 6.69 -2.66 -10.49
C ILE A 71 6.97 -2.94 -11.97
N ARG A 72 6.57 -2.04 -12.87
CA ARG A 72 6.76 -2.20 -14.31
C ARG A 72 8.21 -1.99 -14.76
N GLN A 73 8.99 -1.19 -14.03
CA GLN A 73 10.42 -1.04 -14.29
C GLN A 73 11.15 -2.23 -13.64
N PRO A 74 11.89 -3.07 -14.43
CA PRO A 74 12.74 -4.07 -13.81
C PRO A 74 13.77 -3.34 -12.94
N LYS A 75 13.71 -3.53 -11.63
CA LYS A 75 14.79 -3.12 -10.74
C LYS A 75 16.05 -3.81 -11.29
N LEU A 76 16.97 -3.05 -11.84
CA LEU A 76 18.35 -3.50 -12.03
C LEU A 76 18.81 -3.98 -10.66
N ALA A 77 18.94 -5.30 -10.52
CA ALA A 77 19.27 -5.94 -9.29
C ALA A 77 20.64 -5.44 -8.81
N THR A 78 20.63 -4.45 -7.96
CA THR A 78 21.78 -4.20 -7.10
C THR A 78 21.69 -5.24 -6.00
N VAL A 79 22.32 -6.37 -6.25
CA VAL A 79 22.60 -7.38 -5.25
C VAL A 79 23.63 -6.74 -4.29
N LEU A 80 23.17 -6.12 -3.26
CA LEU A 80 23.91 -5.95 -2.03
C LEU A 80 23.16 -6.75 -0.98
N MET A 81 23.76 -7.88 -0.64
CA MET A 81 23.44 -8.62 0.58
C MET A 81 23.61 -7.63 1.73
N ASP A 82 22.52 -7.29 2.39
CA ASP A 82 22.60 -6.66 3.70
C ASP A 82 21.82 -7.51 4.68
N ASP A 83 22.60 -7.98 5.63
CA ASP A 83 22.22 -8.82 6.74
C ASP A 83 21.63 -7.87 7.80
N ASP A 84 20.33 -7.62 7.74
CA ASP A 84 19.71 -6.66 8.66
C ASP A 84 18.72 -7.35 9.58
N THR A 85 19.18 -7.54 10.79
CA THR A 85 18.41 -7.91 11.97
C THR A 85 17.33 -6.85 12.23
N PRO A 86 16.06 -7.24 12.44
CA PRO A 86 15.00 -6.26 12.64
C PRO A 86 15.16 -5.57 14.00
N GLU A 87 15.34 -4.28 13.96
CA GLU A 87 15.38 -3.41 15.12
C GLU A 87 14.00 -3.31 15.78
N VAL A 88 13.96 -3.67 17.03
CA VAL A 88 12.75 -3.87 17.84
C VAL A 88 12.19 -2.53 18.30
N ALA A 89 11.08 -2.10 17.73
CA ALA A 89 10.23 -1.08 18.34
C ALA A 89 9.18 -1.76 19.24
N VAL A 90 9.14 -1.34 20.51
CA VAL A 90 8.20 -1.68 21.62
C VAL A 90 7.27 -2.86 21.37
N ALA A 91 7.48 -3.92 22.15
CA ALA A 91 6.95 -5.26 21.96
C ALA A 91 5.43 -5.38 22.17
N PRO A 92 4.63 -5.67 21.12
CA PRO A 92 3.36 -6.35 21.30
C PRO A 92 3.60 -7.76 21.88
N THR A 93 2.59 -8.32 22.55
CA THR A 93 2.66 -9.69 23.05
C THR A 93 3.00 -10.68 21.93
N GLN A 94 3.60 -11.82 22.25
CA GLN A 94 4.02 -12.81 21.23
C GLN A 94 2.85 -13.23 20.32
N GLY A 95 1.63 -13.33 20.85
CA GLY A 95 0.43 -13.67 20.07
C GLY A 95 0.02 -12.57 19.07
N GLU A 96 0.13 -11.31 19.46
CA GLU A 96 -0.18 -10.17 18.57
C GLU A 96 0.87 -10.00 17.47
N ARG A 97 2.13 -10.27 17.77
CA ARG A 97 3.21 -10.27 16.77
C ARG A 97 3.03 -11.34 15.71
N LEU A 98 2.68 -12.56 16.09
CA LEU A 98 2.38 -13.66 15.17
C LEU A 98 1.19 -13.30 14.28
N ALA A 99 0.11 -12.76 14.85
CA ALA A 99 -1.07 -12.34 14.08
C ALA A 99 -0.77 -11.21 13.08
N VAL A 100 0.11 -10.26 13.43
CA VAL A 100 0.53 -9.19 12.51
C VAL A 100 1.43 -9.71 11.39
N ILE A 101 2.36 -10.63 11.70
CA ILE A 101 3.22 -11.27 10.71
C ILE A 101 2.37 -12.10 9.74
N ASP A 102 1.40 -12.83 10.26
CA ASP A 102 0.48 -13.64 9.45
C ASP A 102 -0.37 -12.76 8.53
N LEU A 103 -0.90 -11.64 9.02
CA LEU A 103 -1.69 -10.70 8.21
C LEU A 103 -0.85 -10.07 7.10
N GLN A 104 0.36 -9.60 7.38
CA GLN A 104 1.25 -9.04 6.37
C GLN A 104 1.61 -10.11 5.32
N GLY A 105 1.96 -11.32 5.76
CA GLY A 105 2.22 -12.44 4.86
C GLY A 105 1.03 -12.79 3.97
N ALA A 106 -0.18 -12.77 4.52
CA ALA A 106 -1.40 -12.99 3.75
C ALA A 106 -1.69 -11.85 2.75
N LEU A 107 -1.44 -10.59 3.15
CA LEU A 107 -1.55 -9.44 2.24
C LEU A 107 -0.56 -9.53 1.09
N ASP A 108 0.66 -10.01 1.33
CA ASP A 108 1.70 -10.14 0.31
C ASP A 108 1.40 -11.23 -0.72
N LEU A 109 0.52 -12.16 -0.39
CA LEU A 109 0.02 -13.20 -1.30
C LEU A 109 -1.20 -12.75 -2.13
N LEU A 110 -1.78 -11.58 -1.85
CA LEU A 110 -2.85 -11.03 -2.68
C LEU A 110 -2.30 -10.48 -3.99
N PRO A 111 -3.05 -10.61 -5.11
CA PRO A 111 -2.78 -9.81 -6.30
C PRO A 111 -2.80 -8.32 -5.95
N ILE A 112 -1.89 -7.55 -6.56
CA ILE A 112 -1.69 -6.14 -6.22
C ILE A 112 -2.99 -5.32 -6.34
N GLU A 113 -3.80 -5.57 -7.36
CA GLU A 113 -5.06 -4.87 -7.60
C GLU A 113 -6.12 -5.17 -6.54
N GLN A 114 -6.05 -6.31 -5.86
CA GLN A 114 -6.92 -6.66 -4.74
C GLN A 114 -6.37 -6.08 -3.43
N LYS A 115 -5.05 -6.17 -3.23
CA LYS A 115 -4.35 -5.65 -2.06
C LYS A 115 -4.59 -4.16 -1.89
N GLU A 116 -4.37 -3.36 -2.95
CA GLU A 116 -4.58 -1.91 -2.93
C GLU A 116 -6.00 -1.52 -2.50
N ILE A 117 -7.01 -2.14 -3.09
CA ILE A 117 -8.41 -1.83 -2.76
C ILE A 117 -8.74 -2.20 -1.33
N VAL A 118 -8.29 -3.37 -0.86
CA VAL A 118 -8.48 -3.79 0.54
C VAL A 118 -7.86 -2.78 1.49
N LEU A 119 -6.63 -2.32 1.20
CA LEU A 119 -5.92 -1.36 2.05
C LEU A 119 -6.56 0.03 2.02
N LEU A 120 -6.98 0.55 0.86
CA LEU A 120 -7.65 1.85 0.77
C LEU A 120 -8.97 1.88 1.55
N VAL A 121 -9.72 0.80 1.50
CA VAL A 121 -10.99 0.69 2.25
C VAL A 121 -10.73 0.45 3.73
N ALA A 122 -9.82 -0.45 4.11
CA ALA A 122 -9.64 -0.86 5.49
C ALA A 122 -8.76 0.08 6.32
N LEU A 123 -7.69 0.65 5.74
CA LEU A 123 -6.78 1.55 6.46
C LEU A 123 -7.15 3.01 6.30
N GLU A 124 -7.71 3.38 5.14
CA GLU A 124 -7.95 4.77 4.82
C GLU A 124 -9.44 5.15 4.87
N ASP A 125 -10.32 4.19 5.20
CA ASP A 125 -11.77 4.41 5.29
C ASP A 125 -12.35 5.09 4.04
N MET A 126 -11.81 4.76 2.85
CA MET A 126 -12.29 5.30 1.60
C MET A 126 -13.60 4.64 1.19
N SER A 127 -14.55 5.45 0.72
CA SER A 127 -15.75 4.92 0.06
C SER A 127 -15.39 4.23 -1.27
N TYR A 128 -16.24 3.36 -1.77
CA TYR A 128 -16.00 2.70 -3.06
C TYR A 128 -15.94 3.71 -4.22
N ALA A 129 -16.68 4.81 -4.11
CA ALA A 129 -16.61 5.91 -5.06
C ALA A 129 -15.24 6.61 -5.02
N ASP A 130 -14.70 6.88 -3.81
CA ASP A 130 -13.37 7.48 -3.66
C ASP A 130 -12.28 6.56 -4.20
N VAL A 131 -12.36 5.25 -3.92
CA VAL A 131 -11.42 4.26 -4.46
C VAL A 131 -11.49 4.20 -5.99
N SER A 132 -12.70 4.24 -6.56
CA SER A 132 -12.91 4.29 -8.01
C SER A 132 -12.22 5.49 -8.66
N VAL A 133 -12.32 6.65 -8.05
CA VAL A 133 -11.64 7.87 -8.51
C VAL A 133 -10.13 7.77 -8.32
N THR A 134 -9.70 7.33 -7.13
CA THR A 134 -8.27 7.24 -6.77
C THR A 134 -7.49 6.30 -7.70
N LEU A 135 -8.06 5.15 -8.02
CA LEU A 135 -7.43 4.13 -8.87
C LEU A 135 -7.83 4.25 -10.35
N ALA A 136 -8.70 5.19 -10.71
CA ALA A 136 -9.23 5.38 -12.06
C ALA A 136 -9.84 4.10 -12.67
N ILE A 137 -10.63 3.37 -11.88
CA ILE A 137 -11.32 2.13 -12.30
C ILE A 137 -12.82 2.23 -12.04
N PRO A 138 -13.67 1.50 -12.79
CA PRO A 138 -15.10 1.49 -12.54
C PRO A 138 -15.47 1.01 -11.13
N ILE A 139 -16.50 1.59 -10.52
CA ILE A 139 -16.94 1.21 -9.16
C ILE A 139 -17.34 -0.26 -9.06
N GLY A 140 -17.91 -0.84 -10.12
CA GLY A 140 -18.18 -2.29 -10.18
C GLY A 140 -16.91 -3.14 -10.10
N THR A 141 -15.81 -2.65 -10.67
CA THR A 141 -14.48 -3.29 -10.56
C THR A 141 -13.94 -3.18 -9.14
N VAL A 142 -14.13 -2.03 -8.47
CA VAL A 142 -13.77 -1.88 -7.05
C VAL A 142 -14.50 -2.92 -6.20
N MET A 143 -15.82 -3.02 -6.35
CA MET A 143 -16.64 -3.95 -5.58
C MET A 143 -16.23 -5.40 -5.80
N SER A 144 -16.03 -5.83 -7.05
CA SER A 144 -15.66 -7.20 -7.37
C SER A 144 -14.25 -7.57 -6.91
N ARG A 145 -13.28 -6.65 -7.05
CA ARG A 145 -11.90 -6.87 -6.57
C ARG A 145 -11.85 -6.86 -5.05
N LEU A 146 -12.59 -5.98 -4.37
CA LEU A 146 -12.68 -5.94 -2.91
C LEU A 146 -13.25 -7.24 -2.34
N SER A 147 -14.36 -7.73 -2.93
CA SER A 147 -14.98 -8.98 -2.51
C SER A 147 -14.01 -10.16 -2.63
N ARG A 148 -13.35 -10.31 -3.78
CA ARG A 148 -12.35 -11.36 -3.99
C ARG A 148 -11.13 -11.22 -3.09
N GLY A 149 -10.66 -9.99 -2.89
CA GLY A 149 -9.53 -9.71 -2.00
C GLY A 149 -9.82 -10.10 -0.56
N ARG A 150 -11.00 -9.73 -0.04
CA ARG A 150 -11.43 -10.10 1.31
C ARG A 150 -11.64 -11.61 1.49
N GLU A 151 -12.23 -12.27 0.50
CA GLU A 151 -12.42 -13.71 0.52
C GLU A 151 -11.08 -14.45 0.54
N ARG A 152 -10.16 -14.08 -0.34
CA ARG A 152 -8.82 -14.67 -0.41
C ARG A 152 -8.02 -14.39 0.86
N LEU A 153 -8.06 -13.17 1.39
CA LEU A 153 -7.38 -12.82 2.64
C LEU A 153 -7.90 -13.67 3.80
N ARG A 154 -9.22 -13.85 3.90
CA ARG A 154 -9.83 -14.70 4.91
C ARG A 154 -9.38 -16.16 4.76
N ALA A 155 -9.38 -16.71 3.55
CA ALA A 155 -8.93 -18.08 3.29
C ALA A 155 -7.45 -18.28 3.68
N LEU A 156 -6.58 -17.32 3.37
CA LEU A 156 -5.17 -17.33 3.76
C LEU A 156 -4.99 -17.28 5.28
N MET A 157 -5.73 -16.41 5.97
CA MET A 157 -5.68 -16.28 7.43
C MET A 157 -6.23 -17.51 8.16
N GLU A 158 -7.19 -18.21 7.56
CA GLU A 158 -7.76 -19.46 8.10
C GLU A 158 -6.94 -20.71 7.71
N GLY A 159 -5.83 -20.56 6.99
CA GLY A 159 -4.98 -21.66 6.53
C GLY A 159 -5.63 -22.55 5.46
N ARG A 160 -6.68 -22.05 4.80
CA ARG A 160 -7.40 -22.82 3.74
C ARG A 160 -6.73 -22.69 2.36
N ASP A 161 -5.96 -21.65 2.15
CA ASP A 161 -5.17 -21.40 0.95
C ASP A 161 -3.68 -21.57 1.30
N GLU A 162 -3.23 -22.79 1.55
CA GLU A 162 -1.79 -23.05 1.52
C GLU A 162 -1.32 -22.84 0.06
N PRO A 163 -0.28 -21.97 -0.15
CA PRO A 163 0.34 -21.91 -1.46
C PRO A 163 0.83 -23.33 -1.78
N VAL A 164 0.32 -23.90 -2.86
CA VAL A 164 0.77 -25.21 -3.37
C VAL A 164 2.28 -25.08 -3.60
N ARG A 165 3.06 -25.52 -2.63
CA ARG A 165 4.50 -25.69 -2.83
C ARG A 165 4.65 -26.83 -3.84
N LEU A 166 4.87 -26.46 -5.09
CA LEU A 166 5.31 -27.41 -6.10
C LEU A 166 6.61 -28.04 -5.59
N LYS A 167 6.50 -29.23 -5.02
CA LYS A 167 7.66 -30.09 -4.77
C LYS A 167 8.20 -30.47 -6.14
N VAL A 168 9.32 -29.88 -6.52
CA VAL A 168 10.12 -30.38 -7.62
C VAL A 168 10.63 -31.75 -7.18
N VAL A 169 10.00 -32.81 -7.68
CA VAL A 169 10.50 -34.16 -7.55
C VAL A 169 11.69 -34.27 -8.51
N LYS A 170 12.87 -34.50 -7.93
CA LYS A 170 14.08 -34.87 -8.67
C LYS A 170 13.97 -36.29 -9.16
#